data_13d4736e1b5267382a4e9b3dbaff5acc
#
_entry.id   13d4736e1b5267382a4e9b3dbaff5acc
#
_cell.length_a   1.000
_cell.length_b   1.000
_cell.length_c   1.000
_cell.angle_alpha   90.00
_cell.angle_beta   90.00
_cell.angle_gamma   90.00
#
_symmetry.space_group_name_H-M   'P 1'
#
loop_
_entity.id
_entity.type
_entity.pdbx_description
1 polymer ?
#
loop_
_entity_poly.entity_id
_entity_poly.type
_entity_poly.pdbx_seq_one_letter_code
_entity_poly.pdbx_strand_id
1 'polypeptide(L)'
;MDKELIFLVVLDDSSEIMNALRYAAQRSAINNGRVALLYTFETLEFSHWKAVEDIAEVESRKEAESKIKEFENFVLKFTPKNPKKYIMKGDRVECIINFLNANKFITNFVLAASAKESGSDPLISAFTGKQRSKISVPMTIIPPNLTEEEIDKLS
;
A
#
# COMPACT_ATOMS: atom_id res chain seq x y z
N MET A 1 14.42 24.32 -1.59
CA MET A 1 14.57 22.87 -1.33
C MET A 1 13.36 22.13 -1.86
N ASP A 2 13.57 21.26 -2.82
CA ASP A 2 12.49 20.49 -3.39
C ASP A 2 12.14 19.34 -2.44
N LYS A 3 10.92 19.36 -1.95
CA LYS A 3 10.40 18.29 -1.10
C LYS A 3 10.12 17.05 -1.95
N GLU A 4 10.69 15.93 -1.57
CA GLU A 4 10.36 14.66 -2.24
C GLU A 4 8.93 14.25 -1.90
N LEU A 5 8.11 14.03 -2.93
CA LEU A 5 6.77 13.51 -2.74
C LEU A 5 6.83 11.98 -2.58
N ILE A 6 6.23 11.46 -1.53
CA ILE A 6 6.21 10.03 -1.24
C ILE A 6 4.78 9.51 -1.32
N PHE A 7 4.53 8.62 -2.26
CA PHE A 7 3.22 8.02 -2.51
C PHE A 7 3.16 6.65 -1.87
N LEU A 8 2.36 6.51 -0.82
CA LEU A 8 2.17 5.23 -0.14
C LEU A 8 1.11 4.40 -0.86
N VAL A 9 1.46 3.15 -1.15
CA VAL A 9 0.51 2.13 -1.62
C VAL A 9 0.56 0.96 -0.66
N VAL A 10 -0.59 0.57 -0.11
CA VAL A 10 -0.72 -0.59 0.77
C VAL A 10 -1.07 -1.79 -0.10
N LEU A 11 -0.20 -2.78 -0.08
CA LEU A 11 -0.29 -3.94 -0.98
C LEU A 11 -1.33 -4.95 -0.50
N ASP A 12 -2.04 -5.55 -1.45
CA ASP A 12 -2.94 -6.67 -1.22
C ASP A 12 -2.90 -7.61 -2.43
N ASP A 13 -3.72 -8.66 -2.41
CA ASP A 13 -3.78 -9.63 -3.50
C ASP A 13 -4.84 -9.31 -4.55
N SER A 14 -5.46 -8.13 -4.48
CA SER A 14 -6.46 -7.73 -5.46
C SER A 14 -5.80 -7.36 -6.81
N SER A 15 -6.54 -7.56 -7.90
CA SER A 15 -6.08 -7.12 -9.22
C SER A 15 -6.06 -5.60 -9.34
N GLU A 16 -6.92 -4.92 -8.59
CA GLU A 16 -7.04 -3.46 -8.60
C GLU A 16 -5.81 -2.75 -8.03
N ILE A 17 -5.04 -3.44 -7.20
CA ILE A 17 -3.82 -2.83 -6.62
C ILE A 17 -2.81 -2.43 -7.69
N MET A 18 -2.79 -3.14 -8.82
CA MET A 18 -1.90 -2.81 -9.92
C MET A 18 -2.23 -1.44 -10.52
N ASN A 19 -3.49 -1.06 -10.52
CA ASN A 19 -3.93 0.27 -10.99
C ASN A 19 -3.41 1.37 -10.07
N ALA A 20 -3.50 1.16 -8.76
CA ALA A 20 -2.96 2.11 -7.78
C ALA A 20 -1.44 2.23 -7.90
N LEU A 21 -0.74 1.11 -8.08
CA LEU A 21 0.70 1.10 -8.26
C LEU A 21 1.13 1.82 -9.54
N ARG A 22 0.44 1.57 -10.63
CA ARG A 22 0.71 2.22 -11.92
C ARG A 22 0.56 3.73 -11.81
N TYR A 23 -0.54 4.18 -11.21
CA TYR A 23 -0.77 5.60 -10.97
C TYR A 23 0.32 6.21 -10.08
N ALA A 24 0.57 5.59 -8.93
CA ALA A 24 1.55 6.10 -7.98
C ALA A 24 2.96 6.15 -8.56
N ALA A 25 3.37 5.12 -9.28
CA ALA A 25 4.68 5.05 -9.89
C ALA A 25 4.88 6.14 -10.95
N GLN A 26 3.92 6.33 -11.84
CA GLN A 26 4.00 7.36 -12.87
C GLN A 26 3.93 8.76 -12.28
N ARG A 27 3.06 8.95 -11.31
CA ARG A 27 2.91 10.25 -10.64
C ARG A 27 4.18 10.63 -9.88
N SER A 28 4.80 9.67 -9.20
CA SER A 28 6.06 9.90 -8.50
C SER A 28 7.19 10.25 -9.47
N ALA A 29 7.24 9.59 -10.61
CA ALA A 29 8.27 9.85 -11.62
C ALA A 29 8.21 11.28 -12.15
N ILE A 30 7.02 11.79 -12.43
CA ILE A 30 6.82 13.14 -12.96
C ILE A 30 7.24 14.20 -11.93
N ASN A 31 6.98 13.95 -10.66
CA ASN A 31 7.23 14.91 -9.59
C ASN A 31 8.55 14.70 -8.86
N ASN A 32 9.46 13.91 -9.43
CA ASN A 32 10.72 13.53 -8.81
C ASN A 32 10.52 12.94 -7.40
N GLY A 33 9.41 12.25 -7.22
CA GLY A 33 9.04 11.61 -5.96
C GLY A 33 9.43 10.14 -5.91
N ARG A 34 8.83 9.43 -4.97
CA ARG A 34 9.11 8.02 -4.73
C ARG A 34 7.86 7.30 -4.24
N VAL A 35 7.75 6.04 -4.60
CA VAL A 35 6.70 5.16 -4.07
C VAL A 35 7.17 4.54 -2.75
N ALA A 36 6.28 4.41 -1.80
CA ALA A 36 6.47 3.61 -0.59
C ALA A 36 5.48 2.44 -0.63
N LEU A 37 5.99 1.24 -0.44
CA LEU A 37 5.20 0.02 -0.45
C LEU A 37 5.07 -0.50 0.99
N LEU A 38 3.85 -0.70 1.44
CA LEU A 38 3.56 -1.27 2.75
C LEU A 38 2.82 -2.59 2.57
N TYR A 39 3.37 -3.64 3.12
CA TYR A 39 2.75 -4.96 3.19
C TYR A 39 2.45 -5.29 4.64
N THR A 40 1.20 -5.69 4.92
CA THR A 40 0.79 -6.10 6.26
C THR A 40 0.39 -7.56 6.25
N PHE A 41 0.66 -8.26 7.34
CA PHE A 41 0.26 -9.65 7.51
C PHE A 41 -0.16 -9.90 8.96
N GLU A 42 -1.03 -10.86 9.13
CA GLU A 42 -1.43 -11.34 10.44
C GLU A 42 -1.09 -12.82 10.53
N THR A 43 -0.65 -13.25 11.70
CA THR A 43 -0.47 -14.66 12.00
C THR A 43 -1.61 -15.13 12.88
N LEU A 44 -2.12 -16.34 12.60
CA LEU A 44 -3.13 -16.94 13.47
C LEU A 44 -2.47 -17.26 14.81
N GLU A 45 -3.08 -16.76 15.90
CA GLU A 45 -2.66 -17.11 17.24
C GLU A 45 -3.09 -18.55 17.56
N PHE A 46 -2.16 -19.48 17.40
CA PHE A 46 -2.32 -20.83 17.96
C PHE A 46 -1.84 -20.77 19.39
N SER A 47 -2.74 -20.52 20.30
CA SER A 47 -2.59 -20.00 21.66
C SER A 47 -1.68 -20.72 22.62
N HIS A 48 -0.98 -21.81 22.25
CA HIS A 48 -0.19 -22.59 23.20
C HIS A 48 1.26 -22.87 22.77
N TRP A 49 1.66 -22.46 21.56
CA TRP A 49 2.97 -22.81 21.03
C TRP A 49 3.66 -21.60 20.43
N LYS A 50 4.34 -20.85 21.27
CA LYS A 50 5.12 -19.69 20.82
C LYS A 50 6.13 -20.03 19.72
N ALA A 51 6.72 -21.22 19.78
CA ALA A 51 7.65 -21.69 18.76
C ALA A 51 6.98 -21.82 17.38
N VAL A 52 5.72 -22.26 17.33
CA VAL A 52 4.95 -22.38 16.08
C VAL A 52 4.58 -21.00 15.56
N GLU A 53 4.21 -20.06 16.44
CA GLU A 53 3.93 -18.67 16.07
C GLU A 53 5.18 -18.00 15.49
N ASP A 54 6.34 -18.21 16.10
CA ASP A 54 7.60 -17.62 15.63
C ASP A 54 7.97 -18.16 14.24
N ILE A 55 7.77 -19.46 13.98
CA ILE A 55 7.99 -20.06 12.67
C ILE A 55 7.02 -19.49 11.64
N ALA A 56 5.75 -19.39 11.99
CA ALA A 56 4.72 -18.83 11.12
C ALA A 56 5.02 -17.37 10.77
N GLU A 57 5.51 -16.59 11.73
CA GLU A 57 5.89 -15.20 11.48
C GLU A 57 7.08 -15.11 10.53
N VAL A 58 8.11 -15.93 10.71
CA VAL A 58 9.27 -15.97 9.81
C VAL A 58 8.86 -16.31 8.39
N GLU A 59 7.99 -17.31 8.23
CA GLU A 59 7.49 -17.72 6.91
C GLU A 59 6.65 -16.61 6.27
N SER A 60 5.79 -15.95 7.05
CA SER A 60 4.96 -14.84 6.57
C SER A 60 5.80 -13.66 6.13
N ARG A 61 6.88 -13.36 6.84
CA ARG A 61 7.81 -12.28 6.45
C ARG A 61 8.56 -12.61 5.16
N LYS A 62 8.97 -13.86 4.98
CA LYS A 62 9.62 -14.29 3.73
C LYS A 62 8.67 -14.19 2.55
N GLU A 63 7.43 -14.58 2.73
CA GLU A 63 6.39 -14.44 1.70
C GLU A 63 6.15 -12.98 1.37
N ALA A 64 6.06 -12.12 2.38
CA ALA A 64 5.90 -10.68 2.22
C ALA A 64 7.06 -10.06 1.44
N GLU A 65 8.29 -10.42 1.78
CA GLU A 65 9.49 -9.95 1.07
C GLU A 65 9.48 -10.35 -0.40
N SER A 66 9.08 -11.59 -0.70
CA SER A 66 8.96 -12.08 -2.06
C SER A 66 7.90 -11.31 -2.86
N LYS A 67 6.74 -11.08 -2.26
CA LYS A 67 5.66 -10.32 -2.91
C LYS A 67 6.04 -8.87 -3.13
N ILE A 68 6.64 -8.22 -2.14
CA ILE A 68 7.10 -6.83 -2.28
C ILE A 68 8.09 -6.70 -3.42
N LYS A 69 8.97 -7.67 -3.60
CA LYS A 69 9.94 -7.64 -4.68
C LYS A 69 9.25 -7.64 -6.06
N GLU A 70 8.18 -8.39 -6.22
CA GLU A 70 7.40 -8.39 -7.45
C GLU A 70 6.79 -7.02 -7.73
N PHE A 71 6.23 -6.38 -6.70
CA PHE A 71 5.66 -5.04 -6.81
C PHE A 71 6.75 -3.98 -7.05
N GLU A 72 7.89 -4.12 -6.42
CA GLU A 72 9.05 -3.24 -6.68
C GLU A 72 9.45 -3.30 -8.16
N ASN A 73 9.57 -4.50 -8.72
CA ASN A 73 9.90 -4.68 -10.12
C ASN A 73 8.89 -4.01 -11.05
N PHE A 74 7.62 -4.07 -10.69
CA PHE A 74 6.56 -3.39 -11.44
C PHE A 74 6.74 -1.87 -11.37
N VAL A 75 6.97 -1.31 -10.20
CA VAL A 75 7.18 0.13 -10.01
C VAL A 75 8.38 0.63 -10.82
N LEU A 76 9.46 -0.14 -10.87
CA LEU A 76 10.67 0.22 -11.59
C LEU A 76 10.52 0.25 -13.11
N LYS A 77 9.40 -0.23 -13.65
CA LYS A 77 9.08 -0.03 -15.07
C LYS A 77 8.71 1.42 -15.38
N PHE A 78 8.31 2.20 -14.39
CA PHE A 78 7.79 3.56 -14.57
C PHE A 78 8.68 4.64 -13.96
N THR A 79 9.55 4.29 -13.04
CA THR A 79 10.42 5.24 -12.35
C THR A 79 11.78 4.61 -12.08
N PRO A 80 12.88 5.40 -12.19
CA PRO A 80 14.22 4.87 -11.87
C PRO A 80 14.50 4.77 -10.37
N LYS A 81 13.67 5.37 -9.53
CA LYS A 81 13.88 5.34 -8.08
C LYS A 81 13.34 4.08 -7.44
N ASN A 82 14.17 3.41 -6.66
CA ASN A 82 13.73 2.25 -5.89
C ASN A 82 12.66 2.67 -4.87
N PRO A 83 11.53 1.96 -4.80
CA PRO A 83 10.53 2.27 -3.78
C PRO A 83 11.06 1.98 -2.38
N LYS A 84 10.54 2.70 -1.40
CA LYS A 84 10.73 2.36 0.00
C LYS A 84 9.83 1.15 0.31
N LYS A 85 10.34 0.20 1.10
CA LYS A 85 9.62 -1.06 1.37
C LYS A 85 9.47 -1.27 2.87
N TYR A 86 8.25 -1.58 3.30
CA TYR A 86 7.91 -1.77 4.71
C TYR A 86 7.01 -2.99 4.87
N ILE A 87 7.29 -3.79 5.90
CA ILE A 87 6.50 -4.96 6.26
C ILE A 87 6.10 -4.80 7.71
N MET A 88 4.82 -4.92 8.02
CA MET A 88 4.30 -4.81 9.37
C MET A 88 3.38 -5.98 9.69
N LYS A 89 3.48 -6.46 10.92
CA LYS A 89 2.59 -7.49 11.45
C LYS A 89 1.47 -6.82 12.24
N GLY A 90 0.24 -7.22 11.97
CA GLY A 90 -0.94 -6.77 12.71
C GLY A 90 -2.11 -6.48 11.80
N ASP A 91 -3.18 -5.96 12.40
CA ASP A 91 -4.36 -5.52 11.67
C ASP A 91 -3.99 -4.45 10.66
N ARG A 92 -4.50 -4.60 9.44
CA ARG A 92 -4.12 -3.71 8.33
C ARG A 92 -4.42 -2.23 8.61
N VAL A 93 -5.62 -1.94 9.10
CA VAL A 93 -6.02 -0.55 9.37
C VAL A 93 -5.16 0.06 10.49
N GLU A 94 -4.94 -0.69 11.56
CA GLU A 94 -4.08 -0.24 12.67
C GLU A 94 -2.63 -0.03 12.21
N CYS A 95 -2.10 -0.95 11.42
CA CYS A 95 -0.75 -0.81 10.86
C CYS A 95 -0.62 0.45 10.04
N ILE A 96 -1.61 0.76 9.20
CA ILE A 96 -1.59 1.96 8.36
C ILE A 96 -1.62 3.22 9.22
N ILE A 97 -2.49 3.27 10.22
CA ILE A 97 -2.58 4.42 11.12
C ILE A 97 -1.25 4.63 11.84
N ASN A 98 -0.69 3.57 12.41
CA ASN A 98 0.58 3.64 13.14
C ASN A 98 1.73 4.03 12.20
N PHE A 99 1.75 3.48 11.00
CA PHE A 99 2.78 3.79 10.01
C PHE A 99 2.74 5.27 9.60
N LEU A 100 1.56 5.78 9.25
CA LEU A 100 1.41 7.16 8.82
C LEU A 100 1.71 8.15 9.95
N ASN A 101 1.35 7.82 11.18
CA ASN A 101 1.64 8.68 12.33
C ASN A 101 3.12 8.67 12.72
N ALA A 102 3.81 7.56 12.50
CA ALA A 102 5.24 7.45 12.76
C ALA A 102 6.10 7.99 11.62
N ASN A 103 5.58 8.03 10.41
CA ASN A 103 6.36 8.38 9.21
C ASN A 103 5.73 9.58 8.49
N LYS A 104 6.00 10.77 9.02
CA LYS A 104 5.43 12.02 8.49
C LYS A 104 5.98 12.44 7.12
N PHE A 105 6.91 11.69 6.58
CA PHE A 105 7.42 11.94 5.23
C PHE A 105 6.46 11.47 4.12
N ILE A 106 5.47 10.65 4.43
CA ILE A 106 4.46 10.24 3.46
C ILE A 106 3.59 11.45 3.11
N THR A 107 3.50 11.76 1.82
CA THR A 107 2.76 12.95 1.36
C THR A 107 1.42 12.62 0.69
N ASN A 108 1.27 11.40 0.21
CA ASN A 108 0.08 10.96 -0.53
C ASN A 108 -0.21 9.51 -0.20
N PHE A 109 -1.48 9.18 -0.03
CA PHE A 109 -1.93 7.81 0.22
C PHE A 109 -2.84 7.39 -0.93
N VAL A 110 -2.42 6.39 -1.72
CA VAL A 110 -3.13 5.94 -2.91
C VAL A 110 -3.85 4.63 -2.63
N LEU A 111 -5.16 4.61 -2.87
CA LEU A 111 -6.01 3.45 -2.67
C LEU A 111 -6.67 3.04 -3.99
N ALA A 112 -6.88 1.75 -4.18
CA ALA A 112 -7.62 1.22 -5.32
C ALA A 112 -9.02 0.79 -4.88
N ALA A 113 -10.05 1.28 -5.56
CA ALA A 113 -11.41 0.85 -5.30
C ALA A 113 -11.65 -0.53 -5.93
N SER A 114 -12.45 -1.35 -5.26
CA SER A 114 -12.80 -2.69 -5.74
C SER A 114 -13.82 -2.63 -6.87
N ALA A 115 -13.66 -3.50 -7.86
CA ALA A 115 -14.64 -3.67 -8.94
C ALA A 115 -15.88 -4.46 -8.51
N LYS A 116 -15.87 -5.06 -7.33
CA LYS A 116 -16.98 -5.87 -6.82
C LYS A 116 -18.11 -4.99 -6.34
N GLU A 117 -19.29 -5.10 -6.98
CA GLU A 117 -20.47 -4.29 -6.63
C GLU A 117 -20.99 -4.54 -5.22
N SER A 118 -20.89 -5.77 -4.74
CA SER A 118 -21.33 -6.15 -3.40
C SER A 118 -20.23 -6.07 -2.36
N GLY A 119 -19.03 -5.65 -2.76
CA GLY A 119 -17.87 -5.66 -1.90
C GLY A 119 -17.74 -4.36 -1.11
N SER A 120 -17.46 -4.50 0.17
CA SER A 120 -16.93 -3.39 0.92
C SER A 120 -15.47 -3.19 0.53
N ASP A 121 -15.04 -1.95 0.46
CA ASP A 121 -13.64 -1.60 0.39
C ASP A 121 -13.20 -1.25 1.81
N PRO A 122 -12.63 -2.21 2.56
CA PRO A 122 -12.39 -2.00 4.00
C PRO A 122 -11.50 -0.79 4.31
N LEU A 123 -10.48 -0.56 3.50
CA LEU A 123 -9.59 0.59 3.72
C LEU A 123 -10.30 1.91 3.38
N ILE A 124 -11.00 1.95 2.27
CA ILE A 124 -11.74 3.16 1.88
C ILE A 124 -12.83 3.46 2.91
N SER A 125 -13.58 2.45 3.33
CA SER A 125 -14.61 2.60 4.35
C SER A 125 -14.05 3.06 5.69
N ALA A 126 -12.91 2.53 6.10
CA ALA A 126 -12.27 2.92 7.35
C ALA A 126 -11.81 4.38 7.32
N PHE A 127 -11.09 4.79 6.27
CA PHE A 127 -10.46 6.11 6.21
C PHE A 127 -11.37 7.22 5.70
N THR A 128 -12.53 6.91 5.19
CA THR A 128 -13.59 7.88 4.93
C THR A 128 -14.67 7.88 6.02
N GLY A 129 -14.65 6.87 6.88
CA GLY A 129 -15.59 6.70 7.98
C GLY A 129 -14.96 6.94 9.35
N LYS A 130 -14.98 5.92 10.21
CA LYS A 130 -14.58 6.01 11.62
C LYS A 130 -13.14 6.44 11.84
N GLN A 131 -12.24 6.12 10.93
CA GLN A 131 -10.80 6.39 11.08
C GLN A 131 -10.34 7.65 10.35
N ARG A 132 -11.26 8.43 9.75
CA ARG A 132 -10.91 9.57 8.90
C ARG A 132 -10.08 10.65 9.60
N SER A 133 -10.23 10.79 10.90
CA SER A 133 -9.50 11.80 11.66
C SER A 133 -8.16 11.32 12.23
N LYS A 134 -7.83 10.04 12.04
CA LYS A 134 -6.62 9.43 12.61
C LYS A 134 -5.41 9.52 11.70
N ILE A 135 -5.59 9.94 10.47
CA ILE A 135 -4.50 10.16 9.51
C ILE A 135 -4.50 11.60 9.04
N SER A 136 -3.31 12.11 8.72
CA SER A 136 -3.10 13.51 8.32
C SER A 136 -2.49 13.61 6.91
N VAL A 137 -2.80 12.66 6.04
CA VAL A 137 -2.28 12.62 4.68
C VAL A 137 -3.45 12.57 3.70
N PRO A 138 -3.39 13.31 2.58
CA PRO A 138 -4.42 13.24 1.55
C PRO A 138 -4.48 11.85 0.93
N MET A 139 -5.68 11.42 0.56
CA MET A 139 -5.92 10.15 -0.10
C MET A 139 -6.35 10.35 -1.54
N THR A 140 -5.83 9.53 -2.43
CA THR A 140 -6.27 9.42 -3.81
C THR A 140 -6.87 8.04 -4.01
N ILE A 141 -8.11 7.98 -4.48
CA ILE A 141 -8.81 6.72 -4.72
C ILE A 141 -8.91 6.49 -6.23
N ILE A 142 -8.33 5.40 -6.69
CA ILE A 142 -8.34 5.03 -8.11
C ILE A 142 -9.59 4.20 -8.40
N PRO A 143 -10.48 4.67 -9.30
CA PRO A 143 -11.66 3.91 -9.68
C PRO A 143 -11.29 2.55 -10.30
N PRO A 144 -12.13 1.52 -10.13
CA PRO A 144 -11.79 0.17 -10.59
C PRO A 144 -11.90 -0.04 -12.11
N ASN A 145 -12.60 0.83 -12.80
CA ASN A 145 -12.95 0.65 -14.20
C ASN A 145 -12.00 1.33 -15.19
N LEU A 146 -10.91 1.91 -14.70
CA LEU A 146 -9.96 2.59 -15.56
C LEU A 146 -9.09 1.61 -16.33
N THR A 147 -8.92 1.86 -17.62
CA THR A 147 -7.95 1.14 -18.43
C THR A 147 -6.54 1.66 -18.12
N GLU A 148 -5.53 0.92 -18.53
CA GLU A 148 -4.14 1.36 -18.37
C GLU A 148 -3.90 2.71 -19.07
N GLU A 149 -4.46 2.89 -20.27
CA GLU A 149 -4.35 4.14 -21.00
C GLU A 149 -4.98 5.32 -20.25
N GLU A 150 -6.14 5.09 -19.65
CA GLU A 150 -6.81 6.11 -18.86
C GLU A 150 -5.99 6.48 -17.61
N ILE A 151 -5.43 5.49 -16.93
CA ILE A 151 -4.55 5.73 -15.79
C ILE A 151 -3.32 6.53 -16.21
N ASP A 152 -2.71 6.18 -17.33
CA ASP A 152 -1.53 6.87 -17.85
C ASP A 152 -1.83 8.35 -18.16
N LYS A 153 -3.01 8.63 -18.68
CA LYS A 153 -3.42 10.03 -18.95
C LYS A 153 -3.67 10.82 -17.68
N LEU A 154 -4.12 10.17 -16.61
CA LEU A 154 -4.44 10.83 -15.35
C LEU A 154 -3.22 10.98 -14.44
N SER A 155 -2.17 10.27 -14.73
CA SER A 155 -0.94 10.32 -13.93
C SER A 155 -0.04 11.53 -14.32
#